data_62fe63988609694a9a13f6779e97d1f6
#
_entry.id   62fe63988609694a9a13f6779e97d1f6
#
_cell.length_a   1.000
_cell.length_b   1.000
_cell.length_c   1.000
_cell.angle_alpha   90.00
_cell.angle_beta   90.00
_cell.angle_gamma   90.00
#
_symmetry.space_group_name_H-M   'P 1'
#
loop_
_entity.id
_entity.type
_entity.pdbx_description
1 polymer ?
#
loop_
_entity_poly.entity_id
_entity_poly.type
_entity_poly.pdbx_seq_one_letter_code
_entity_poly.pdbx_strand_id
1 'polypeptide(L)'
;MRTIDEQGYHFEEWLTPEAIAKDVQQVADIISADYKEKEPLFVVVLNGAFVFAADLLRALKDVRCEVTFIRVSSYYGMRTTGQLQFIVPLQQVVENRDVVIVEDIVDTGLTIHQLKAHLRGLGASSVKVATMLFKPEKLEYDDAKPDYIGHEISEEFVIGYGLDFDGFERNLDAIYKVKE
;
A
#
# COMPACT_ATOMS: atom_id res chain seq x y z
N MET A 1 12.86 -3.11 22.91
CA MET A 1 11.64 -3.61 22.24
C MET A 1 10.48 -2.85 22.84
N ARG A 2 9.78 -2.05 22.03
CA ARG A 2 8.62 -1.30 22.49
C ARG A 2 7.40 -2.20 22.48
N THR A 3 6.45 -1.98 23.39
CA THR A 3 5.19 -2.74 23.46
C THR A 3 4.02 -1.79 23.58
N ILE A 4 2.86 -2.20 23.06
CA ILE A 4 1.62 -1.44 23.08
C ILE A 4 0.51 -2.38 23.55
N ASP A 5 -0.31 -1.94 24.49
CA ASP A 5 -1.50 -2.66 24.94
C ASP A 5 -2.73 -1.89 24.45
N GLU A 6 -3.51 -2.52 23.58
CA GLU A 6 -4.70 -1.89 23.00
C GLU A 6 -5.87 -2.87 23.01
N GLN A 7 -6.98 -2.49 23.62
CA GLN A 7 -8.24 -3.27 23.74
C GLN A 7 -8.05 -4.74 24.16
N GLY A 8 -7.06 -5.03 25.04
CA GLY A 8 -6.77 -6.38 25.51
C GLY A 8 -5.81 -7.19 24.64
N TYR A 9 -5.36 -6.63 23.54
CA TYR A 9 -4.28 -7.19 22.74
C TYR A 9 -2.94 -6.59 23.15
N HIS A 10 -1.93 -7.45 23.13
CA HIS A 10 -0.55 -7.05 23.40
C HIS A 10 0.26 -7.06 22.10
N PHE A 11 0.85 -5.90 21.76
CA PHE A 11 1.64 -5.76 20.54
C PHE A 11 3.11 -5.54 20.89
N GLU A 12 4.00 -6.14 20.15
CA GLU A 12 5.44 -5.92 20.26
C GLU A 12 6.02 -5.36 18.95
N GLU A 13 7.01 -4.46 19.09
CA GLU A 13 7.71 -3.88 17.96
C GLU A 13 8.36 -4.97 17.12
N TRP A 14 8.01 -5.02 15.83
CA TRP A 14 8.49 -6.02 14.89
C TRP A 14 9.43 -5.42 13.84
N LEU A 15 9.01 -4.35 13.14
CA LEU A 15 9.88 -3.58 12.27
C LEU A 15 10.17 -2.23 12.90
N THR A 16 11.46 -1.96 13.16
CA THR A 16 11.89 -0.66 13.70
C THR A 16 11.83 0.43 12.62
N PRO A 17 11.81 1.72 13.01
CA PRO A 17 11.85 2.82 12.04
C PRO A 17 13.04 2.74 11.08
N GLU A 18 14.20 2.26 11.55
CA GLU A 18 15.40 2.12 10.72
C GLU A 18 15.26 1.00 9.68
N ALA A 19 14.62 -0.12 10.05
CA ALA A 19 14.34 -1.22 9.13
C ALA A 19 13.33 -0.75 8.05
N ILE A 20 12.27 -0.07 8.45
CA ILE A 20 11.28 0.53 7.55
C ILE A 20 11.96 1.50 6.57
N ALA A 21 12.79 2.42 7.08
CA ALA A 21 13.49 3.40 6.24
C ALA A 21 14.40 2.72 5.20
N LYS A 22 15.04 1.61 5.55
CA LYS A 22 15.85 0.81 4.63
C LYS A 22 14.99 0.17 3.55
N ASP A 23 13.86 -0.45 3.92
CA ASP A 23 12.95 -1.09 2.98
C ASP A 23 12.34 -0.06 2.02
N VAL A 24 11.91 1.11 2.54
CA VAL A 24 11.43 2.24 1.72
C VAL A 24 12.49 2.70 0.73
N GLN A 25 13.75 2.84 1.17
CA GLN A 25 14.83 3.27 0.28
C GLN A 25 15.09 2.23 -0.83
N GLN A 26 15.05 0.94 -0.54
CA GLN A 26 15.19 -0.12 -1.54
C GLN A 26 14.08 -0.06 -2.59
N VAL A 27 12.83 0.08 -2.16
CA VAL A 27 11.67 0.24 -3.07
C VAL A 27 11.83 1.49 -3.92
N ALA A 28 12.23 2.62 -3.32
CA ALA A 28 12.44 3.88 -4.02
C ALA A 28 13.55 3.80 -5.07
N ASP A 29 14.66 3.12 -4.78
CA ASP A 29 15.78 2.97 -5.71
C ASP A 29 15.37 2.13 -6.94
N ILE A 30 14.58 1.06 -6.75
CA ILE A 30 14.05 0.24 -7.86
C ILE A 30 13.08 1.05 -8.71
N ILE A 31 12.12 1.74 -8.09
CA ILE A 31 11.15 2.58 -8.80
C ILE A 31 11.86 3.70 -9.55
N SER A 32 12.87 4.32 -8.94
CA SER A 32 13.65 5.40 -9.57
C SER A 32 14.37 4.91 -10.83
N ALA A 33 14.89 3.68 -10.82
CA ALA A 33 15.51 3.09 -12.01
C ALA A 33 14.49 2.79 -13.11
N ASP A 34 13.32 2.23 -12.76
CA ASP A 34 12.25 1.85 -13.71
C ASP A 34 11.58 3.07 -14.38
N TYR A 35 11.53 4.20 -13.67
CA TYR A 35 10.82 5.41 -14.11
C TYR A 35 11.75 6.61 -14.38
N LYS A 36 13.05 6.36 -14.54
CA LYS A 36 14.02 7.33 -14.92
C LYS A 36 13.60 8.05 -16.16
N GLU A 37 13.29 8.92 -16.61
CA GLU A 37 12.80 9.54 -17.87
C GLU A 37 11.30 9.33 -18.18
N LYS A 38 10.54 8.90 -17.17
CA LYS A 38 9.09 8.75 -17.24
C LYS A 38 8.42 9.67 -16.22
N GLU A 39 7.13 9.92 -16.44
CA GLU A 39 6.31 10.74 -15.53
C GLU A 39 5.13 9.90 -15.00
N PRO A 40 5.38 8.93 -14.09
CA PRO A 40 4.31 8.07 -13.57
C PRO A 40 3.31 8.84 -12.73
N LEU A 41 2.08 8.36 -12.71
CA LEU A 41 1.04 8.75 -11.77
C LEU A 41 1.05 7.79 -10.58
N PHE A 42 1.35 8.28 -9.39
CA PHE A 42 1.18 7.53 -8.14
C PHE A 42 -0.25 7.66 -7.64
N VAL A 43 -0.92 6.52 -7.49
CA VAL A 43 -2.28 6.41 -6.94
C VAL A 43 -2.19 5.81 -5.55
N VAL A 44 -2.29 6.66 -4.53
CA VAL A 44 -2.16 6.27 -3.12
C VAL A 44 -3.52 5.85 -2.56
N VAL A 45 -3.58 4.65 -1.98
CA VAL A 45 -4.81 4.11 -1.40
C VAL A 45 -4.92 4.54 0.07
N LEU A 46 -5.90 5.39 0.36
CA LEU A 46 -6.18 5.88 1.71
C LEU A 46 -7.05 4.88 2.49
N ASN A 47 -6.90 4.80 3.84
CA ASN A 47 -6.06 5.70 4.65
C ASN A 47 -4.66 5.13 4.91
N GLY A 48 -4.47 3.81 4.95
CA GLY A 48 -3.28 3.17 5.49
C GLY A 48 -1.97 3.56 4.79
N ALA A 49 -2.00 3.68 3.46
CA ALA A 49 -0.80 3.93 2.67
C ALA A 49 -0.19 5.34 2.80
N PHE A 50 -0.82 6.28 3.54
CA PHE A 50 -0.38 7.68 3.52
C PHE A 50 1.03 7.90 4.06
N VAL A 51 1.42 7.16 5.12
CA VAL A 51 2.76 7.28 5.72
C VAL A 51 3.80 6.72 4.76
N PHE A 52 3.60 5.47 4.32
CA PHE A 52 4.49 4.84 3.34
C PHE A 52 4.65 5.66 2.07
N ALA A 53 3.54 6.17 1.51
CA ALA A 53 3.58 7.00 0.31
C ALA A 53 4.39 8.28 0.51
N ALA A 54 4.26 8.96 1.66
CA ALA A 54 5.01 10.17 1.96
C ALA A 54 6.52 9.89 2.03
N ASP A 55 6.93 8.80 2.65
CA ASP A 55 8.34 8.43 2.75
C ASP A 55 8.89 7.94 1.41
N LEU A 56 8.14 7.09 0.69
CA LEU A 56 8.51 6.59 -0.62
C LEU A 56 8.75 7.74 -1.61
N LEU A 57 7.79 8.66 -1.73
CA LEU A 57 7.87 9.78 -2.68
C LEU A 57 9.04 10.71 -2.40
N ARG A 58 9.39 10.92 -1.12
CA ARG A 58 10.57 11.72 -0.73
C ARG A 58 11.90 10.97 -0.98
N ALA A 59 11.87 9.64 -0.97
CA ALA A 59 13.03 8.81 -1.23
C ALA A 59 13.33 8.62 -2.73
N LEU A 60 12.37 8.89 -3.63
CA LEU A 60 12.57 8.81 -5.08
C LEU A 60 13.68 9.80 -5.53
N LYS A 61 14.51 9.36 -6.48
CA LYS A 61 15.60 10.16 -7.06
C LYS A 61 15.36 10.36 -8.56
N ASP A 62 15.38 11.61 -9.01
CA ASP A 62 15.29 11.97 -10.41
C ASP A 62 14.03 11.45 -11.14
N VAL A 63 12.93 11.25 -10.40
CA VAL A 63 11.62 10.87 -10.95
C VAL A 63 10.66 12.04 -10.83
N ARG A 64 10.28 12.61 -11.97
CA ARG A 64 9.18 13.58 -12.02
C ARG A 64 7.86 12.83 -12.03
N CYS A 65 7.04 12.98 -11.00
CA CYS A 65 5.79 12.24 -10.88
C CYS A 65 4.62 13.13 -10.47
N GLU A 66 3.42 12.67 -10.77
CA GLU A 66 2.18 13.20 -10.23
C GLU A 66 1.64 12.26 -9.16
N VAL A 67 0.96 12.81 -8.14
CA VAL A 67 0.42 12.04 -7.02
C VAL A 67 -1.05 12.33 -6.86
N THR A 68 -1.85 11.30 -6.71
CA THR A 68 -3.27 11.41 -6.39
C THR A 68 -3.65 10.41 -5.31
N PHE A 69 -4.78 10.66 -4.66
CA PHE A 69 -5.28 9.83 -3.57
C PHE A 69 -6.65 9.29 -3.94
N ILE A 70 -6.86 8.02 -3.65
CA ILE A 70 -8.17 7.38 -3.71
C ILE A 70 -8.51 6.81 -2.34
N ARG A 71 -9.78 6.65 -2.05
CA ARG A 71 -10.23 5.86 -0.92
C ARG A 71 -11.27 4.88 -1.40
N VAL A 72 -11.01 3.61 -1.13
CA VAL A 72 -11.91 2.51 -1.48
C VAL A 72 -12.35 1.78 -0.22
N SER A 73 -13.55 1.22 -0.25
CA SER A 73 -14.01 0.27 0.75
C SER A 73 -14.41 -1.02 0.05
N SER A 74 -13.97 -2.13 0.61
CA SER A 74 -14.53 -3.44 0.30
C SER A 74 -15.72 -3.65 1.23
N TYR A 75 -16.94 -3.52 0.73
CA TYR A 75 -18.14 -3.72 1.54
C TYR A 75 -18.38 -5.24 1.72
N TYR A 76 -18.14 -5.76 2.90
CA TYR A 76 -18.64 -7.07 3.34
C TYR A 76 -20.03 -6.87 3.95
N GLY A 77 -21.07 -6.76 3.12
CA GLY A 77 -22.46 -6.73 3.55
C GLY A 77 -23.26 -7.86 2.91
N MET A 78 -24.42 -8.23 3.47
CA MET A 78 -25.25 -9.38 3.08
C MET A 78 -25.73 -9.44 1.61
N ARG A 79 -25.26 -8.54 0.73
CA ARG A 79 -25.43 -8.53 -0.73
C ARG A 79 -24.21 -7.93 -1.41
N THR A 80 -23.05 -8.61 -1.29
CA THR A 80 -21.82 -8.13 -1.91
C THR A 80 -21.77 -8.54 -3.36
N THR A 81 -21.76 -7.56 -4.25
CA THR A 81 -21.40 -7.73 -5.67
C THR A 81 -19.88 -7.91 -5.86
N GLY A 82 -19.09 -7.93 -4.80
CA GLY A 82 -17.61 -8.01 -4.87
C GLY A 82 -16.95 -6.81 -5.58
N GLN A 83 -17.67 -5.70 -5.77
CA GLN A 83 -17.14 -4.53 -6.46
C GLN A 83 -16.57 -3.50 -5.48
N LEU A 84 -15.47 -2.86 -5.87
CA LEU A 84 -14.90 -1.71 -5.15
C LEU A 84 -15.90 -0.55 -5.13
N GLN A 85 -16.12 -0.01 -3.95
CA GLN A 85 -16.82 1.26 -3.81
C GLN A 85 -15.78 2.37 -3.59
N PHE A 86 -15.75 3.34 -4.50
CA PHE A 86 -14.92 4.52 -4.34
C PHE A 86 -15.60 5.53 -3.41
N ILE A 87 -15.00 5.76 -2.23
CA ILE A 87 -15.42 6.83 -1.31
C ILE A 87 -14.82 8.16 -1.76
N VAL A 88 -13.54 8.12 -2.19
CA VAL A 88 -12.85 9.23 -2.85
C VAL A 88 -12.43 8.71 -4.23
N PRO A 89 -13.11 9.16 -5.31
CA PRO A 89 -12.79 8.67 -6.64
C PRO A 89 -11.50 9.29 -7.19
N LEU A 90 -10.92 8.60 -8.15
CA LEU A 90 -9.81 9.12 -8.93
C LEU A 90 -10.26 10.35 -9.75
N GLN A 91 -9.51 11.43 -9.66
CA GLN A 91 -9.81 12.69 -10.38
C GLN A 91 -8.89 12.92 -11.59
N GLN A 92 -7.74 12.26 -11.60
CA GLN A 92 -6.74 12.41 -12.67
C GLN A 92 -7.07 11.53 -13.88
N VAL A 93 -6.69 12.02 -15.06
CA VAL A 93 -6.72 11.24 -16.29
C VAL A 93 -5.59 10.23 -16.27
N VAL A 94 -5.92 8.95 -16.46
CA VAL A 94 -4.95 7.83 -16.47
C VAL A 94 -4.69 7.29 -17.87
N GLU A 95 -5.47 7.72 -18.86
CA GLU A 95 -5.32 7.26 -20.26
C GLU A 95 -3.90 7.54 -20.76
N ASN A 96 -3.27 6.50 -21.33
CA ASN A 96 -1.90 6.51 -21.83
C ASN A 96 -0.81 6.84 -20.78
N ARG A 97 -1.09 6.66 -19.49
CA ARG A 97 -0.12 6.90 -18.42
C ARG A 97 0.39 5.62 -17.79
N ASP A 98 1.64 5.65 -17.33
CA ASP A 98 2.17 4.67 -16.40
C ASP A 98 1.65 4.98 -14.99
N VAL A 99 1.03 4.01 -14.33
CA VAL A 99 0.43 4.15 -12.99
C VAL A 99 1.15 3.26 -11.99
N VAL A 100 1.44 3.80 -10.81
CA VAL A 100 1.92 3.04 -9.65
C VAL A 100 0.91 3.17 -8.53
N ILE A 101 0.23 2.07 -8.19
CA ILE A 101 -0.63 1.98 -7.00
C ILE A 101 0.29 1.90 -5.78
N VAL A 102 0.02 2.71 -4.74
CA VAL A 102 0.74 2.64 -3.47
C VAL A 102 -0.21 2.18 -2.38
N GLU A 103 0.13 1.06 -1.73
CA GLU A 103 -0.67 0.40 -0.70
C GLU A 103 0.15 0.20 0.58
N ASP A 104 -0.48 0.17 1.73
CA ASP A 104 0.15 -0.16 3.01
C ASP A 104 0.45 -1.66 3.12
N ILE A 105 -0.55 -2.49 2.84
CA ILE A 105 -0.44 -3.94 2.89
C ILE A 105 -1.27 -4.61 1.79
N VAL A 106 -0.67 -5.58 1.10
CA VAL A 106 -1.38 -6.49 0.21
C VAL A 106 -1.55 -7.83 0.93
N ASP A 107 -2.80 -8.13 1.31
CA ASP A 107 -3.23 -9.37 1.98
C ASP A 107 -3.77 -10.35 0.94
N THR A 108 -5.10 -10.47 0.75
CA THR A 108 -5.68 -11.37 -0.27
C THR A 108 -5.47 -10.88 -1.71
N GLY A 109 -5.17 -9.60 -1.89
CA GLY A 109 -4.99 -8.97 -3.19
C GLY A 109 -6.29 -8.50 -3.87
N LEU A 110 -7.48 -8.72 -3.27
CA LEU A 110 -8.77 -8.35 -3.87
C LEU A 110 -8.83 -6.87 -4.27
N THR A 111 -8.43 -5.97 -3.38
CA THR A 111 -8.42 -4.52 -3.64
C THR A 111 -7.55 -4.18 -4.85
N ILE A 112 -6.34 -4.71 -4.88
CA ILE A 112 -5.37 -4.48 -5.96
C ILE A 112 -5.86 -5.06 -7.28
N HIS A 113 -6.39 -6.29 -7.29
CA HIS A 113 -6.97 -6.92 -8.48
C HIS A 113 -8.03 -6.01 -9.12
N GLN A 114 -8.98 -5.53 -8.32
CA GLN A 114 -10.07 -4.68 -8.79
C GLN A 114 -9.56 -3.28 -9.23
N LEU A 115 -8.61 -2.69 -8.51
CA LEU A 115 -8.00 -1.41 -8.90
C LEU A 115 -7.22 -1.53 -10.22
N LYS A 116 -6.43 -2.58 -10.40
CA LYS A 116 -5.72 -2.85 -11.66
C LYS A 116 -6.71 -2.97 -12.83
N ALA A 117 -7.80 -3.72 -12.64
CA ALA A 117 -8.84 -3.86 -13.67
C ALA A 117 -9.49 -2.50 -14.00
N HIS A 118 -9.83 -1.69 -12.97
CA HIS A 118 -10.42 -0.38 -13.13
C HIS A 118 -9.49 0.59 -13.89
N LEU A 119 -8.22 0.71 -13.47
CA LEU A 119 -7.25 1.62 -14.09
C LEU A 119 -6.91 1.22 -15.53
N ARG A 120 -6.80 -0.08 -15.82
CA ARG A 120 -6.66 -0.59 -17.20
C ARG A 120 -7.91 -0.28 -18.04
N GLY A 121 -9.10 -0.40 -17.47
CA GLY A 121 -10.36 -0.02 -18.13
C GLY A 121 -10.45 1.47 -18.45
N LEU A 122 -9.74 2.33 -17.70
CA LEU A 122 -9.59 3.76 -17.97
C LEU A 122 -8.45 4.08 -18.95
N GLY A 123 -7.79 3.07 -19.53
CA GLY A 123 -6.77 3.25 -20.57
C GLY A 123 -5.35 3.49 -20.04
N ALA A 124 -5.03 3.13 -18.80
CA ALA A 124 -3.65 3.19 -18.31
C ALA A 124 -2.70 2.36 -19.18
N SER A 125 -1.53 2.90 -19.55
CA SER A 125 -0.51 2.17 -20.35
C SER A 125 0.12 1.03 -19.57
N SER A 126 0.38 1.25 -18.29
CA SER A 126 0.84 0.22 -17.35
C SER A 126 0.27 0.48 -15.96
N VAL A 127 0.11 -0.60 -15.18
CA VAL A 127 -0.29 -0.50 -13.77
C VAL A 127 0.61 -1.43 -12.95
N LYS A 128 1.48 -0.84 -12.15
CA LYS A 128 2.35 -1.52 -11.17
C LYS A 128 1.90 -1.21 -9.75
N VAL A 129 2.37 -1.99 -8.78
CA VAL A 129 1.99 -1.89 -7.37
C VAL A 129 3.22 -1.82 -6.49
N ALA A 130 3.29 -0.81 -5.64
CA ALA A 130 4.23 -0.68 -4.54
C ALA A 130 3.49 -0.87 -3.21
N THR A 131 3.99 -1.72 -2.34
CA THR A 131 3.42 -1.94 -1.01
C THR A 131 4.50 -1.97 0.06
N MET A 132 4.18 -1.49 1.26
CA MET A 132 5.09 -1.63 2.39
C MET A 132 5.12 -3.07 2.87
N LEU A 133 3.95 -3.71 3.01
CA LEU A 133 3.83 -5.09 3.47
C LEU A 133 3.12 -5.97 2.44
N PHE A 134 3.58 -7.22 2.32
CA PHE A 134 2.97 -8.22 1.46
C PHE A 134 2.84 -9.56 2.19
N LYS A 135 1.65 -10.18 2.11
CA LYS A 135 1.37 -11.53 2.63
C LYS A 135 1.28 -12.55 1.48
N PRO A 136 2.41 -13.14 1.05
CA PRO A 136 2.42 -14.03 -0.12
C PRO A 136 1.53 -15.26 0.03
N GLU A 137 1.42 -15.80 1.27
CA GLU A 137 0.64 -17.00 1.55
C GLU A 137 -0.88 -16.78 1.52
N LYS A 138 -1.32 -15.51 1.63
CA LYS A 138 -2.74 -15.12 1.58
C LYS A 138 -3.20 -14.65 0.21
N LEU A 139 -2.31 -14.53 -0.75
CA LEU A 139 -2.65 -14.00 -2.06
C LEU A 139 -3.61 -14.93 -2.80
N GLU A 140 -4.80 -14.43 -3.12
CA GLU A 140 -5.85 -15.16 -3.86
C GLU A 140 -5.89 -14.78 -5.35
N TYR A 141 -5.30 -13.64 -5.73
CA TYR A 141 -5.34 -13.10 -7.09
C TYR A 141 -3.91 -12.91 -7.62
N ASP A 142 -3.47 -13.76 -8.54
CA ASP A 142 -2.09 -13.75 -9.07
C ASP A 142 -1.69 -12.40 -9.68
N ASP A 143 -2.62 -11.71 -10.34
CA ASP A 143 -2.37 -10.40 -10.95
C ASP A 143 -2.26 -9.26 -9.93
N ALA A 144 -2.63 -9.51 -8.66
CA ALA A 144 -2.48 -8.57 -7.56
C ALA A 144 -1.12 -8.64 -6.86
N LYS A 145 -0.26 -9.59 -7.25
CA LYS A 145 1.11 -9.64 -6.71
C LYS A 145 1.79 -8.29 -6.92
N PRO A 146 2.35 -7.68 -5.84
CA PRO A 146 3.05 -6.41 -5.95
C PRO A 146 4.32 -6.51 -6.79
N ASP A 147 4.64 -5.42 -7.49
CA ASP A 147 5.86 -5.28 -8.29
C ASP A 147 7.04 -4.79 -7.44
N TYR A 148 6.73 -4.00 -6.41
CA TYR A 148 7.70 -3.40 -5.48
C TYR A 148 7.25 -3.66 -4.05
N ILE A 149 8.05 -4.42 -3.31
CA ILE A 149 7.71 -4.91 -1.98
C ILE A 149 8.74 -4.39 -0.98
N GLY A 150 8.27 -3.71 0.07
CA GLY A 150 9.12 -3.33 1.20
C GLY A 150 9.48 -4.56 2.02
N HIS A 151 8.49 -5.22 2.61
CA HIS A 151 8.71 -6.37 3.46
C HIS A 151 7.64 -7.45 3.27
N GLU A 152 8.05 -8.72 3.21
CA GLU A 152 7.12 -9.86 3.25
C GLU A 152 6.83 -10.25 4.69
N ILE A 153 5.55 -10.53 4.98
CA ILE A 153 5.06 -10.90 6.30
C ILE A 153 4.13 -12.12 6.18
N SER A 154 4.13 -12.98 7.18
CA SER A 154 3.16 -14.07 7.28
C SER A 154 1.76 -13.56 7.68
N GLU A 155 0.97 -14.37 8.38
CA GLU A 155 -0.46 -14.04 8.59
C GLU A 155 -0.73 -13.10 9.77
N GLU A 156 0.28 -12.65 10.49
CA GLU A 156 0.11 -11.87 11.70
C GLU A 156 -0.69 -10.58 11.47
N PHE A 157 -1.41 -10.18 12.51
CA PHE A 157 -2.06 -8.88 12.57
C PHE A 157 -1.04 -7.82 13.01
N VAL A 158 -0.98 -6.72 12.26
CA VAL A 158 0.01 -5.66 12.46
C VAL A 158 -0.64 -4.28 12.51
N ILE A 159 -0.01 -3.36 13.25
CA ILE A 159 -0.43 -1.97 13.42
C ILE A 159 0.78 -1.03 13.32
N GLY A 160 0.53 0.24 13.16
CA GLY A 160 1.56 1.27 13.07
C GLY A 160 2.02 1.56 11.64
N TYR A 161 2.76 2.63 11.46
CA TYR A 161 3.26 3.11 10.16
C TYR A 161 2.16 3.25 9.09
N GLY A 162 1.01 3.80 9.49
CA GLY A 162 -0.16 3.95 8.63
C GLY A 162 -1.26 2.92 8.88
N LEU A 163 -0.91 1.70 9.31
CA LEU A 163 -1.84 0.64 9.67
C LEU A 163 -2.54 0.96 11.00
N ASP A 164 -3.81 0.60 11.11
CA ASP A 164 -4.62 0.93 12.29
C ASP A 164 -5.15 -0.27 13.06
N PHE A 165 -5.57 0.07 14.30
CA PHE A 165 -6.48 -0.71 15.10
C PHE A 165 -7.67 0.19 15.49
N ASP A 166 -8.85 -0.10 14.96
CA ASP A 166 -10.06 0.72 15.14
C ASP A 166 -9.88 2.24 14.89
N GLY A 167 -9.05 2.59 13.90
CA GLY A 167 -8.79 3.98 13.51
C GLY A 167 -7.60 4.63 14.23
N PHE A 168 -7.05 4.00 15.27
CA PHE A 168 -5.92 4.47 16.04
C PHE A 168 -4.59 3.88 15.55
N GLU A 169 -3.47 4.26 16.16
CA GLU A 169 -2.12 3.72 16.01
C GLU A 169 -1.44 3.98 14.64
N ARG A 170 -2.10 4.63 13.68
CA ARG A 170 -1.50 4.95 12.35
C ARG A 170 -0.28 5.86 12.43
N ASN A 171 -0.14 6.62 13.53
CA ASN A 171 0.93 7.60 13.74
C ASN A 171 2.21 7.01 14.35
N LEU A 172 2.21 5.74 14.67
CA LEU A 172 3.42 5.07 15.18
C LEU A 172 4.51 5.05 14.11
N ASP A 173 5.75 5.23 14.55
CA ASP A 173 6.94 5.29 13.69
C ASP A 173 7.49 3.90 13.29
N ALA A 174 7.00 2.85 13.96
CA ALA A 174 7.37 1.45 13.77
C ALA A 174 6.13 0.61 13.41
N ILE A 175 6.35 -0.63 12.98
CA ILE A 175 5.29 -1.64 12.81
C ILE A 175 5.37 -2.63 13.96
N TYR A 176 4.22 -2.89 14.56
CA TYR A 176 4.04 -3.76 15.71
C TYR A 176 3.17 -4.95 15.30
N LYS A 177 3.48 -6.13 15.84
CA LYS A 177 2.67 -7.31 15.65
C LYS A 177 2.02 -7.78 16.96
N VAL A 178 0.85 -8.40 16.86
CA VAL A 178 0.20 -9.00 18.01
C VAL A 178 1.08 -10.11 18.57
N LYS A 179 1.23 -10.11 19.90
CA LYS A 179 1.91 -11.19 20.61
C LYS A 179 0.92 -12.30 20.91
N GLU A 180 1.21 -13.49 20.47
CA GLU A 180 0.47 -14.69 20.83
C GLU A 180 0.62 -15.06 22.34
#